data_79aac907d2b5656ac8add10df8d8eda5
#
_entry.id   79aac907d2b5656ac8add10df8d8eda5
#
_cell.length_a   1.000
_cell.length_b   1.000
_cell.length_c   1.000
_cell.angle_alpha   90.00
_cell.angle_beta   90.00
_cell.angle_gamma   90.00
#
_symmetry.space_group_name_H-M   'P 1'
#
loop_
_entity.id
_entity.type
_entity.pdbx_description
1 polymer ?
#
loop_
_entity_poly.entity_id
_entity_poly.type
_entity_poly.pdbx_seq_one_letter_code
_entity_poly.pdbx_strand_id
1 'polypeptide(L)'
;MHPKELISAQAIARRVSELSKEIDGRLPPGPLTVVGVLRGAFVFMADLVRGIPRQMTCDFLGVRSYGDATVSSGVVEITSDLASPIEGRHVLLIEDIADTGLTLKYLQELLLARRPASLHTCVLLAKPTLPPSIKVDFVGFEAPNAFVVGYGLDGAQLYRNLPYIGSIEPSKA
;
A
#
# COMPACT_ATOMS: atom_id res chain seq x y z
N MET A 1 -6.60 -24.94 4.06
CA MET A 1 -5.14 -24.96 3.90
C MET A 1 -4.61 -23.74 4.63
N HIS A 2 -3.61 -23.87 5.50
CA HIS A 2 -3.02 -22.70 6.18
C HIS A 2 -1.89 -22.16 5.32
N PRO A 3 -1.85 -20.84 5.05
CA PRO A 3 -0.72 -20.22 4.35
C PRO A 3 0.60 -20.47 5.08
N LYS A 4 1.66 -20.77 4.31
CA LYS A 4 3.00 -20.91 4.87
C LYS A 4 3.54 -19.52 5.21
N GLU A 5 3.87 -19.27 6.48
CA GLU A 5 4.43 -17.99 6.92
C GLU A 5 5.75 -17.68 6.19
N LEU A 6 5.86 -16.48 5.65
CA LEU A 6 7.06 -15.94 4.99
C LEU A 6 7.64 -14.74 5.76
N ILE A 7 6.77 -13.85 6.26
CA ILE A 7 7.16 -12.70 7.07
C ILE A 7 6.31 -12.72 8.33
N SER A 8 6.95 -12.88 9.48
CA SER A 8 6.25 -13.02 10.76
C SER A 8 5.59 -11.71 11.21
N ALA A 9 4.56 -11.82 12.05
CA ALA A 9 3.91 -10.68 12.67
C ALA A 9 4.90 -9.78 13.44
N GLN A 10 5.89 -10.37 14.09
CA GLN A 10 6.93 -9.64 14.81
C GLN A 10 7.86 -8.85 13.87
N ALA A 11 8.24 -9.44 12.73
CA ALA A 11 9.04 -8.75 11.72
C ALA A 11 8.26 -7.56 11.13
N ILE A 12 6.97 -7.75 10.85
CA ILE A 12 6.08 -6.69 10.36
C ILE A 12 6.00 -5.55 11.38
N ALA A 13 5.69 -5.86 12.65
CA ALA A 13 5.56 -4.85 13.69
C ALA A 13 6.82 -4.01 13.86
N ARG A 14 8.00 -4.65 13.84
CA ARG A 14 9.30 -3.96 13.89
C ARG A 14 9.48 -3.04 12.69
N ARG A 15 9.25 -3.56 11.46
CA ARG A 15 9.46 -2.76 10.24
C ARG A 15 8.47 -1.59 10.15
N VAL A 16 7.22 -1.78 10.54
CA VAL A 16 6.23 -0.70 10.61
C VAL A 16 6.66 0.40 11.57
N SER A 17 7.22 0.05 12.74
CA SER A 17 7.76 1.03 13.68
C SER A 17 8.96 1.80 13.10
N GLU A 18 9.85 1.13 12.36
CA GLU A 18 10.96 1.79 11.65
C GLU A 18 10.45 2.74 10.56
N LEU A 19 9.53 2.26 9.71
CA LEU A 19 8.91 3.07 8.64
C LEU A 19 8.21 4.32 9.19
N SER A 20 7.49 4.20 10.31
CA SER A 20 6.82 5.34 10.94
C SER A 20 7.82 6.45 11.30
N LYS A 21 8.99 6.08 11.83
CA LYS A 21 10.06 7.03 12.16
C LYS A 21 10.73 7.61 10.91
N GLU A 22 10.99 6.78 9.90
CA GLU A 22 11.55 7.22 8.63
C GLU A 22 10.64 8.25 7.95
N ILE A 23 9.33 7.96 7.91
CA ILE A 23 8.32 8.84 7.33
C ILE A 23 8.27 10.16 8.09
N ASP A 24 8.18 10.12 9.42
CA ASP A 24 8.10 11.31 10.25
C ASP A 24 9.34 12.20 10.10
N GLY A 25 10.53 11.61 9.99
CA GLY A 25 11.79 12.33 9.83
C GLY A 25 12.03 12.89 8.42
N ARG A 26 11.36 12.36 7.38
CA ARG A 26 11.61 12.74 5.98
C ARG A 26 10.50 13.56 5.34
N LEU A 27 9.28 13.48 5.86
CA LEU A 27 8.18 14.27 5.32
C LEU A 27 8.29 15.75 5.73
N PRO A 28 7.94 16.69 4.84
CA PRO A 28 7.88 18.10 5.18
C PRO A 28 6.95 18.38 6.37
N PRO A 29 7.21 19.43 7.17
CA PRO A 29 6.28 19.87 8.19
C PRO A 29 4.99 20.42 7.57
N GLY A 30 3.87 20.31 8.28
CA GLY A 30 2.58 20.85 7.83
C GLY A 30 1.46 19.82 7.81
N PRO A 31 0.29 20.21 7.28
CA PRO A 31 -0.88 19.33 7.23
C PRO A 31 -0.62 18.10 6.38
N LEU A 32 -0.68 16.91 7.00
CA LEU A 32 -0.52 15.61 6.34
C LEU A 32 -1.89 14.99 6.08
N THR A 33 -2.08 14.47 4.89
CA THR A 33 -3.18 13.57 4.54
C THR A 33 -2.59 12.21 4.18
N VAL A 34 -2.98 11.19 4.91
CA VAL A 34 -2.61 9.80 4.62
C VAL A 34 -3.75 9.17 3.83
N VAL A 35 -3.43 8.62 2.67
CA VAL A 35 -4.39 8.01 1.75
C VAL A 35 -4.07 6.53 1.60
N GLY A 36 -4.95 5.67 2.11
CA GLY A 36 -4.83 4.22 1.99
C GLY A 36 -5.59 3.69 0.78
N VAL A 37 -5.00 2.77 0.06
CA VAL A 37 -5.66 2.10 -1.07
C VAL A 37 -6.43 0.88 -0.57
N LEU A 38 -7.74 0.92 -0.73
CA LEU A 38 -8.61 -0.18 -0.32
C LEU A 38 -8.65 -1.26 -1.43
N ARG A 39 -8.69 -2.53 -1.03
CA ARG A 39 -8.81 -3.00 0.37
C ARG A 39 -7.47 -3.40 0.99
N GLY A 40 -6.45 -3.77 0.23
CA GLY A 40 -5.25 -4.45 0.72
C GLY A 40 -4.48 -3.67 1.79
N ALA A 41 -4.39 -2.35 1.65
CA ALA A 41 -3.56 -1.53 2.52
C ALA A 41 -4.17 -1.21 3.91
N PHE A 42 -5.43 -1.59 4.20
CA PHE A 42 -6.13 -1.10 5.40
C PHE A 42 -5.46 -1.47 6.72
N VAL A 43 -4.94 -2.71 6.83
CA VAL A 43 -4.26 -3.17 8.06
C VAL A 43 -2.92 -2.45 8.21
N PHE A 44 -2.12 -2.43 7.14
CA PHE A 44 -0.82 -1.76 7.13
C PHE A 44 -0.94 -0.27 7.46
N MET A 45 -1.88 0.44 6.83
CA MET A 45 -2.13 1.86 7.11
C MET A 45 -2.52 2.08 8.57
N ALA A 46 -3.42 1.25 9.13
CA ALA A 46 -3.87 1.39 10.51
C ALA A 46 -2.72 1.25 11.52
N ASP A 47 -1.79 0.34 11.28
CA ASP A 47 -0.61 0.18 12.15
C ASP A 47 0.41 1.31 11.94
N LEU A 48 0.65 1.70 10.69
CA LEU A 48 1.64 2.72 10.34
C LEU A 48 1.29 4.09 10.92
N VAL A 49 0.04 4.55 10.75
CA VAL A 49 -0.38 5.90 11.20
C VAL A 49 -0.30 6.05 12.72
N ARG A 50 -0.51 4.98 13.48
CA ARG A 50 -0.39 5.02 14.95
C ARG A 50 1.05 5.21 15.43
N GLY A 51 2.04 4.92 14.59
CA GLY A 51 3.45 5.14 14.88
C GLY A 51 3.98 6.51 14.47
N ILE A 52 3.22 7.33 13.75
CA ILE A 52 3.64 8.65 13.27
C ILE A 52 3.12 9.73 14.23
N PRO A 53 3.99 10.42 14.99
CA PRO A 53 3.60 11.33 16.08
C PRO A 53 3.25 12.73 15.57
N ARG A 54 2.41 12.86 14.52
CA ARG A 54 1.94 14.15 14.01
C ARG A 54 0.44 14.15 13.76
N GLN A 55 -0.15 15.34 13.73
CA GLN A 55 -1.54 15.49 13.34
C GLN A 55 -1.72 15.21 11.85
N MET A 56 -2.70 14.39 11.52
CA MET A 56 -3.00 14.01 10.16
C MET A 56 -4.49 13.74 9.95
N THR A 57 -4.90 13.78 8.69
CA THR A 57 -6.18 13.24 8.25
C THR A 57 -5.93 11.91 7.56
N CYS A 58 -6.83 10.95 7.75
CA CYS A 58 -6.82 9.66 7.06
C CYS A 58 -7.98 9.61 6.08
N ASP A 59 -7.69 9.20 4.87
CA ASP A 59 -8.67 9.04 3.80
C ASP A 59 -8.37 7.78 2.99
N PHE A 60 -9.28 7.37 2.13
CA PHE A 60 -9.16 6.12 1.39
C PHE A 60 -9.55 6.29 -0.07
N LEU A 61 -8.81 5.61 -0.94
CA LEU A 61 -9.19 5.38 -2.32
C LEU A 61 -9.60 3.92 -2.49
N GLY A 62 -10.83 3.67 -2.92
CA GLY A 62 -11.26 2.36 -3.35
C GLY A 62 -10.86 2.15 -4.81
N VAL A 63 -10.15 1.08 -5.11
CA VAL A 63 -9.77 0.73 -6.47
C VAL A 63 -10.15 -0.70 -6.82
N ARG A 64 -10.44 -0.92 -8.10
CA ARG A 64 -10.59 -2.25 -8.69
C ARG A 64 -9.73 -2.29 -9.95
N SER A 65 -8.85 -3.27 -10.04
CA SER A 65 -8.14 -3.59 -11.27
C SER A 65 -8.99 -4.54 -12.11
N TYR A 66 -9.18 -4.24 -13.39
CA TYR A 66 -9.77 -5.16 -14.35
C TYR A 66 -8.68 -6.01 -14.99
N GLY A 67 -8.88 -7.32 -14.96
CA GLY A 67 -8.01 -8.33 -15.57
C GLY A 67 -8.09 -9.63 -14.77
N ASP A 68 -7.99 -10.76 -15.48
CA ASP A 68 -7.81 -12.06 -14.84
C ASP A 68 -6.52 -12.05 -13.98
N ALA A 69 -6.51 -12.81 -12.90
CA ALA A 69 -5.46 -12.84 -11.89
C ALA A 69 -4.02 -13.04 -12.41
N THR A 70 -3.85 -13.26 -13.72
CA THR A 70 -2.58 -13.51 -14.39
C THR A 70 -2.11 -12.44 -15.36
N VAL A 71 -3.02 -11.53 -15.82
CA VAL A 71 -2.65 -10.44 -16.73
C VAL A 71 -3.44 -9.19 -16.34
N SER A 72 -2.78 -8.22 -15.69
CA SER A 72 -3.41 -6.93 -15.43
C SER A 72 -3.57 -6.17 -16.76
N SER A 73 -4.81 -5.88 -17.16
CA SER A 73 -5.10 -5.09 -18.37
C SER A 73 -4.67 -3.63 -18.25
N GLY A 74 -4.16 -3.23 -17.08
CA GLY A 74 -3.77 -1.84 -16.78
C GLY A 74 -4.96 -0.88 -16.57
N VAL A 75 -6.19 -1.37 -16.67
CA VAL A 75 -7.39 -0.56 -16.41
C VAL A 75 -7.69 -0.57 -14.92
N VAL A 76 -7.62 0.61 -14.31
CA VAL A 76 -7.92 0.83 -12.89
C VAL A 76 -9.22 1.62 -12.80
N GLU A 77 -10.19 1.10 -12.06
CA GLU A 77 -11.44 1.79 -11.75
C GLU A 77 -11.40 2.31 -10.32
N ILE A 78 -11.78 3.58 -10.14
CA ILE A 78 -11.99 4.16 -8.81
C ILE A 78 -13.41 3.81 -8.36
N THR A 79 -13.52 3.01 -7.31
CA THR A 79 -14.80 2.58 -6.72
C THR A 79 -15.24 3.47 -5.56
N SER A 80 -14.30 4.17 -4.93
CA SER A 80 -14.54 5.17 -3.88
C SER A 80 -13.47 6.23 -3.95
N ASP A 81 -13.86 7.49 -4.04
CA ASP A 81 -12.93 8.63 -4.09
C ASP A 81 -12.70 9.23 -2.72
N LEU A 82 -11.71 10.13 -2.61
CA LEU A 82 -11.37 10.84 -1.39
C LEU A 82 -12.56 11.64 -0.88
N ALA A 83 -12.76 11.63 0.44
CA ALA A 83 -13.83 12.39 1.11
C ALA A 83 -13.51 13.89 1.19
N SER A 84 -12.23 14.28 1.11
CA SER A 84 -11.79 15.66 1.28
C SER A 84 -10.77 16.09 0.23
N PRO A 85 -10.73 17.40 -0.14
CA PRO A 85 -9.70 17.93 -1.02
C PRO A 85 -8.29 17.79 -0.43
N ILE A 86 -7.31 17.51 -1.30
CA ILE A 86 -5.89 17.40 -0.92
C ILE A 86 -5.02 18.52 -1.50
N GLU A 87 -5.63 19.50 -2.15
CA GLU A 87 -4.89 20.64 -2.70
C GLU A 87 -4.10 21.36 -1.60
N GLY A 88 -2.81 21.62 -1.88
CA GLY A 88 -1.90 22.27 -0.95
C GLY A 88 -1.51 21.45 0.29
N ARG A 89 -1.94 20.21 0.41
CA ARG A 89 -1.58 19.31 1.54
C ARG A 89 -0.40 18.42 1.17
N HIS A 90 0.39 18.03 2.16
CA HIS A 90 1.32 16.93 2.00
C HIS A 90 0.55 15.61 2.01
N VAL A 91 0.77 14.76 1.03
CA VAL A 91 0.06 13.48 0.87
C VAL A 91 1.02 12.31 0.99
N LEU A 92 0.63 11.33 1.81
CA LEU A 92 1.28 10.02 1.89
C LEU A 92 0.31 8.96 1.36
N LEU A 93 0.60 8.44 0.17
CA LEU A 93 -0.12 7.31 -0.42
C LEU A 93 0.41 6.00 0.15
N ILE A 94 -0.50 5.15 0.65
CA ILE A 94 -0.16 3.85 1.22
C ILE A 94 -0.79 2.74 0.39
N GLU A 95 0.06 1.81 -0.07
CA GLU A 95 -0.34 0.63 -0.85
C GLU A 95 0.20 -0.65 -0.17
N ASP A 96 -0.49 -1.76 -0.35
CA ASP A 96 -0.07 -3.05 0.20
C ASP A 96 1.06 -3.68 -0.62
N ILE A 97 0.94 -3.73 -1.93
CA ILE A 97 1.95 -4.32 -2.81
C ILE A 97 2.12 -3.54 -4.11
N ALA A 98 3.37 -3.19 -4.42
CA ALA A 98 3.76 -2.68 -5.73
C ALA A 98 4.32 -3.85 -6.57
N ASP A 99 3.52 -4.34 -7.51
CA ASP A 99 3.90 -5.44 -8.42
C ASP A 99 4.45 -4.90 -9.74
N THR A 100 3.60 -4.66 -10.74
CA THR A 100 3.99 -4.06 -12.02
C THR A 100 4.12 -2.55 -11.94
N GLY A 101 3.55 -1.94 -10.90
CA GLY A 101 3.49 -0.51 -10.68
C GLY A 101 2.40 0.23 -11.48
N LEU A 102 1.63 -0.46 -12.34
CA LEU A 102 0.60 0.19 -13.16
C LEU A 102 -0.47 0.89 -12.31
N THR A 103 -1.02 0.19 -11.32
CA THR A 103 -1.98 0.77 -10.38
C THR A 103 -1.38 1.95 -9.63
N LEU A 104 -0.17 1.78 -9.11
CA LEU A 104 0.50 2.80 -8.33
C LEU A 104 0.78 4.05 -9.16
N LYS A 105 1.25 3.89 -10.41
CA LYS A 105 1.46 5.00 -11.36
C LYS A 105 0.16 5.77 -11.60
N TYR A 106 -0.91 5.06 -11.92
CA TYR A 106 -2.23 5.67 -12.13
C TYR A 106 -2.69 6.48 -10.93
N LEU A 107 -2.56 5.92 -9.71
CA LEU A 107 -2.96 6.61 -8.48
C LEU A 107 -2.07 7.83 -8.19
N GLN A 108 -0.78 7.74 -8.45
CA GLN A 108 0.12 8.89 -8.32
C GLN A 108 -0.27 10.03 -9.28
N GLU A 109 -0.52 9.72 -10.55
CA GLU A 109 -0.98 10.70 -11.54
C GLU A 109 -2.33 11.33 -11.15
N LEU A 110 -3.28 10.51 -10.69
CA LEU A 110 -4.58 10.97 -10.20
C LEU A 110 -4.47 11.94 -9.02
N LEU A 111 -3.61 11.62 -8.05
CA LEU A 111 -3.41 12.46 -6.86
C LEU A 111 -2.63 13.73 -7.20
N LEU A 112 -1.61 13.66 -8.06
CA LEU A 112 -0.84 14.83 -8.51
C LEU A 112 -1.70 15.83 -9.28
N ALA A 113 -2.68 15.35 -10.07
CA ALA A 113 -3.64 16.22 -10.76
C ALA A 113 -4.48 17.07 -9.80
N ARG A 114 -4.59 16.69 -8.54
CA ARG A 114 -5.29 17.42 -7.47
C ARG A 114 -4.42 18.44 -6.74
N ARG A 115 -3.21 18.70 -7.24
CA ARG A 115 -2.28 19.76 -6.79
C ARG A 115 -1.94 19.69 -5.30
N PRO A 116 -1.52 18.52 -4.74
CA PRO A 116 -1.00 18.48 -3.39
C PRO A 116 0.31 19.29 -3.29
N ALA A 117 0.68 19.74 -2.09
CA ALA A 117 1.97 20.38 -1.85
C ALA A 117 3.14 19.40 -2.07
N SER A 118 2.94 18.13 -1.72
CA SER A 118 3.85 17.03 -2.07
C SER A 118 3.09 15.71 -2.06
N LEU A 119 3.59 14.74 -2.84
CA LEU A 119 3.12 13.35 -2.83
C LEU A 119 4.29 12.43 -2.54
N HIS A 120 4.15 11.62 -1.50
CA HIS A 120 5.07 10.55 -1.14
C HIS A 120 4.32 9.22 -1.16
N THR A 121 5.03 8.14 -1.43
CA THR A 121 4.45 6.81 -1.54
C THR A 121 5.16 5.83 -0.60
N CYS A 122 4.36 5.10 0.18
CA CYS A 122 4.81 4.02 1.05
C CYS A 122 4.13 2.72 0.64
N VAL A 123 4.89 1.65 0.43
CA VAL A 123 4.36 0.32 0.12
C VAL A 123 4.84 -0.68 1.16
N LEU A 124 3.96 -1.62 1.54
CA LEU A 124 4.35 -2.70 2.44
C LEU A 124 5.30 -3.68 1.73
N LEU A 125 4.94 -4.06 0.51
CA LEU A 125 5.73 -4.98 -0.32
C LEU A 125 6.04 -4.34 -1.68
N ALA A 126 7.31 -4.39 -2.10
CA ALA A 126 7.71 -4.01 -3.45
C ALA A 126 8.37 -5.18 -4.16
N LYS A 127 7.92 -5.54 -5.37
CA LYS A 127 8.60 -6.55 -6.17
C LYS A 127 9.93 -6.02 -6.71
N PRO A 128 10.99 -6.86 -6.79
CA PRO A 128 12.28 -6.47 -7.36
C PRO A 128 12.17 -6.00 -8.82
N THR A 129 11.12 -6.45 -9.51
CA THR A 129 10.82 -6.14 -10.92
C THR A 129 10.08 -4.82 -11.11
N LEU A 130 9.79 -4.09 -10.02
CA LEU A 130 9.12 -2.79 -10.11
C LEU A 130 9.96 -1.83 -10.95
N PRO A 131 9.38 -1.22 -12.00
CA PRO A 131 10.14 -0.31 -12.87
C PRO A 131 10.70 0.89 -12.09
N PRO A 132 11.96 1.31 -12.32
CA PRO A 132 12.57 2.47 -11.65
C PRO A 132 11.83 3.78 -11.90
N SER A 133 11.00 3.86 -12.94
CA SER A 133 10.14 5.01 -13.24
C SER A 133 8.98 5.18 -12.26
N ILE A 134 8.66 4.16 -11.49
CA ILE A 134 7.63 4.22 -10.45
C ILE A 134 8.29 4.65 -9.15
N LYS A 135 8.00 5.87 -8.72
CA LYS A 135 8.57 6.41 -7.49
C LYS A 135 7.92 5.80 -6.25
N VAL A 136 8.71 5.13 -5.43
CA VAL A 136 8.33 4.68 -4.09
C VAL A 136 9.33 5.24 -3.11
N ASP A 137 8.86 6.01 -2.13
CA ASP A 137 9.72 6.72 -1.18
C ASP A 137 10.08 5.84 0.02
N PHE A 138 9.16 4.95 0.41
CA PHE A 138 9.29 4.07 1.57
C PHE A 138 8.83 2.65 1.22
N VAL A 139 9.65 1.66 1.53
CA VAL A 139 9.36 0.25 1.27
C VAL A 139 9.47 -0.55 2.57
N GLY A 140 8.45 -1.33 2.87
CA GLY A 140 8.45 -2.24 4.02
C GLY A 140 9.41 -3.39 3.80
N PHE A 141 9.11 -4.24 2.83
CA PHE A 141 9.89 -5.43 2.49
C PHE A 141 9.96 -5.63 0.98
N GLU A 142 10.99 -6.33 0.53
CA GLU A 142 10.98 -6.92 -0.81
C GLU A 142 9.93 -8.03 -0.87
N ALA A 143 9.08 -8.00 -1.90
CA ALA A 143 8.02 -8.97 -2.05
C ALA A 143 8.61 -10.36 -2.37
N PRO A 144 8.22 -11.40 -1.64
CA PRO A 144 8.60 -12.77 -1.96
C PRO A 144 8.12 -13.16 -3.37
N ASN A 145 8.88 -14.02 -4.04
CA ASN A 145 8.48 -14.57 -5.35
C ASN A 145 7.44 -15.69 -5.18
N ALA A 146 6.27 -15.33 -4.63
CA ALA A 146 5.16 -16.22 -4.34
C ALA A 146 3.85 -15.43 -4.38
N PHE A 147 2.72 -16.13 -4.46
CA PHE A 147 1.42 -15.52 -4.23
C PHE A 147 1.24 -15.32 -2.73
N VAL A 148 1.18 -14.06 -2.29
CA VAL A 148 1.18 -13.68 -0.88
C VAL A 148 -0.19 -13.28 -0.38
N VAL A 149 -0.48 -13.63 0.87
CA VAL A 149 -1.74 -13.33 1.58
C VAL A 149 -1.45 -12.97 3.03
N GLY A 150 -2.40 -12.34 3.69
CA GLY A 150 -2.30 -11.96 5.09
C GLY A 150 -1.92 -10.50 5.28
N TYR A 151 -2.13 -9.97 6.46
CA TYR A 151 -1.89 -8.60 6.86
C TYR A 151 -2.54 -7.57 5.91
N GLY A 152 -3.79 -7.84 5.51
CA GLY A 152 -4.57 -7.04 4.56
C GLY A 152 -4.62 -7.63 3.15
N LEU A 153 -3.56 -8.31 2.70
CA LEU A 153 -3.50 -9.01 1.42
C LEU A 153 -4.44 -10.21 1.38
N ASP A 154 -5.02 -10.51 0.22
CA ASP A 154 -5.98 -11.60 0.08
C ASP A 154 -5.65 -12.60 -1.02
N GLY A 155 -6.26 -13.79 -0.86
CA GLY A 155 -6.49 -14.75 -1.91
C GLY A 155 -7.99 -15.05 -1.99
N ALA A 156 -8.65 -14.65 -3.08
CA ALA A 156 -10.10 -14.80 -3.27
C ALA A 156 -10.93 -14.24 -2.09
N GLN A 157 -10.59 -13.04 -1.60
CA GLN A 157 -11.19 -12.32 -0.48
C GLN A 157 -10.94 -12.95 0.92
N LEU A 158 -10.14 -14.00 1.01
CA LEU A 158 -9.78 -14.68 2.26
C LEU A 158 -8.40 -14.22 2.77
N TYR A 159 -8.10 -14.56 4.01
CA TYR A 159 -6.79 -14.41 4.67
C TYR A 159 -6.35 -12.99 5.06
N ARG A 160 -7.09 -11.93 4.75
CA ARG A 160 -6.71 -10.53 5.14
C ARG A 160 -6.49 -10.35 6.63
N ASN A 161 -7.14 -11.17 7.46
CA ASN A 161 -7.10 -11.15 8.92
C ASN A 161 -5.87 -11.81 9.55
N LEU A 162 -5.03 -12.49 8.77
CA LEU A 162 -3.81 -13.11 9.31
C LEU A 162 -2.83 -12.02 9.77
N PRO A 163 -2.18 -12.19 10.94
CA PRO A 163 -1.26 -11.18 11.47
C PRO A 163 0.13 -11.19 10.81
N TYR A 164 0.37 -12.12 9.90
CA TYR A 164 1.63 -12.34 9.17
C TYR A 164 1.38 -12.34 7.68
N ILE A 165 2.43 -12.26 6.88
CA ILE A 165 2.38 -12.48 5.44
C ILE A 165 2.81 -13.90 5.17
N GLY A 166 1.97 -14.66 4.49
CA GLY A 166 2.22 -16.04 4.10
C GLY A 166 2.02 -16.26 2.61
N SER A 167 2.46 -17.42 2.12
CA SER A 167 2.19 -17.86 0.75
C SER A 167 1.13 -18.96 0.70
N ILE A 168 0.37 -18.94 -0.37
CA ILE A 168 -0.49 -20.05 -0.77
C ILE A 168 -0.05 -20.53 -2.15
N GLU A 169 -0.12 -21.83 -2.38
CA GLU A 169 0.01 -22.34 -3.74
C GLU A 169 -1.19 -21.87 -4.56
N PRO A 170 -0.98 -21.36 -5.79
CA PRO A 170 -2.09 -21.04 -6.66
C PRO A 170 -2.94 -22.30 -6.82
N SER A 171 -4.22 -22.25 -6.46
CA SER A 171 -5.11 -23.36 -6.76
C SER A 171 -5.11 -23.54 -8.28
N LYS A 172 -4.69 -24.71 -8.73
CA LYS A 172 -4.89 -25.10 -10.13
C LYS A 172 -6.40 -25.09 -10.37
N ALA A 173 -6.88 -24.04 -11.06
CA ALA A 173 -8.24 -23.99 -11.58
C ALA A 173 -8.38 -25.02 -12.71
#